data_125c73f05f47f156f78dfe2df040da29
#
_entry.id   125c73f05f47f156f78dfe2df040da29
#
_cell.length_a   1.000
_cell.length_b   1.000
_cell.length_c   1.000
_cell.angle_alpha   90.00
_cell.angle_beta   90.00
_cell.angle_gamma   90.00
#
_symmetry.space_group_name_H-M   'P 1'
#
loop_
_entity.id
_entity.type
_entity.pdbx_description
1 polymer ?
#
loop_
_entity_poly.entity_id
_entity_poly.type
_entity_poly.pdbx_seq_one_letter_code
_entity_poly.pdbx_strand_id
1 'polypeptide(L)'
;MIDINTLDTYRLIHGDCMEMLKEIPDKTIDLILTDPPYNLAKYSTGNMRFGWRSEINNDVAKWDLKELDPADFLQEFKRILSPTGNIFIFTSYNMLGRWHEIFDSEFDTFQFMVWHKTNPVPNIRKSSFLNSCELIVCIWNKGHTWNFSKQNEMHNFVESPICMGVERLKLPKHPTQKPISVLKHIIKLASRERDIVLDMFMGVASTGVAARQLNRRFIGIEIDEDYYKASEKRMLGV
;
A
#
# COMPACT_ATOMS: atom_id res chain seq x y z
N MET A 1 6.27 -11.90 19.80
CA MET A 1 7.06 -10.70 19.40
C MET A 1 7.97 -11.07 18.25
N ILE A 2 7.97 -10.29 17.21
CA ILE A 2 8.80 -10.50 16.02
C ILE A 2 10.24 -10.12 16.34
N ASP A 3 11.16 -11.06 16.22
CA ASP A 3 12.59 -10.76 16.40
C ASP A 3 13.13 -10.10 15.13
N ILE A 4 13.30 -8.77 15.18
CA ILE A 4 13.82 -7.96 14.09
C ILE A 4 15.31 -8.23 13.83
N ASN A 5 16.06 -8.69 14.82
CA ASN A 5 17.50 -8.96 14.66
C ASN A 5 17.75 -10.19 13.78
N THR A 6 16.80 -11.12 13.75
CA THR A 6 16.86 -12.30 12.86
C THR A 6 16.24 -12.05 11.48
N LEU A 7 15.70 -10.84 11.23
CA LEU A 7 15.15 -10.46 9.94
C LEU A 7 16.29 -10.17 8.94
N ASP A 8 16.69 -11.17 8.17
CA ASP A 8 17.74 -10.99 7.16
C ASP A 8 17.23 -10.26 5.92
N THR A 9 16.15 -10.72 5.31
CA THR A 9 15.61 -10.12 4.07
C THR A 9 14.13 -9.78 4.15
N TYR A 10 13.28 -10.75 4.50
CA TYR A 10 11.83 -10.52 4.64
C TYR A 10 11.17 -11.49 5.61
N ARG A 11 10.00 -11.09 6.10
CA ARG A 11 9.08 -11.92 6.87
C ARG A 11 7.66 -11.69 6.38
N LEU A 12 6.95 -12.77 6.08
CA LEU A 12 5.54 -12.74 5.76
C LEU A 12 4.75 -13.34 6.92
N ILE A 13 3.62 -12.74 7.25
CA ILE A 13 2.80 -13.11 8.39
C ILE A 13 1.36 -13.29 7.91
N HIS A 14 0.78 -14.48 8.14
CA HIS A 14 -0.63 -14.71 7.91
C HIS A 14 -1.42 -14.37 9.16
N GLY A 15 -2.30 -13.34 9.07
CA GLY A 15 -3.11 -12.92 10.21
C GLY A 15 -3.76 -11.57 10.08
N ASP A 16 -4.54 -11.19 11.10
CA ASP A 16 -5.15 -9.85 11.20
C ASP A 16 -4.07 -8.82 11.53
N CYS A 17 -4.01 -7.74 10.75
CA CYS A 17 -2.99 -6.71 10.91
C CYS A 17 -3.02 -6.05 12.29
N MET A 18 -4.20 -5.83 12.88
CA MET A 18 -4.33 -5.20 14.20
C MET A 18 -3.76 -6.04 15.33
N GLU A 19 -3.79 -7.36 15.16
CA GLU A 19 -3.16 -8.28 16.13
C GLU A 19 -1.66 -8.39 15.88
N MET A 20 -1.26 -8.54 14.62
CA MET A 20 0.14 -8.74 14.24
C MET A 20 1.01 -7.50 14.45
N LEU A 21 0.44 -6.29 14.32
CA LEU A 21 1.16 -5.05 14.63
C LEU A 21 1.69 -5.04 16.07
N LYS A 22 0.95 -5.57 17.03
CA LYS A 22 1.36 -5.67 18.44
C LYS A 22 2.62 -6.51 18.66
N GLU A 23 2.91 -7.42 17.73
CA GLU A 23 4.11 -8.26 17.75
C GLU A 23 5.37 -7.56 17.20
N ILE A 24 5.21 -6.40 16.55
CA ILE A 24 6.32 -5.59 16.03
C ILE A 24 6.92 -4.78 17.19
N PRO A 25 8.25 -4.83 17.42
CA PRO A 25 8.89 -4.03 18.45
C PRO A 25 8.78 -2.52 18.19
N ASP A 26 8.85 -1.74 19.27
CA ASP A 26 8.81 -0.28 19.21
C ASP A 26 9.98 0.28 18.39
N LYS A 27 9.71 1.35 17.62
CA LYS A 27 10.74 2.14 16.92
C LYS A 27 11.62 1.35 15.94
N THR A 28 11.06 0.33 15.29
CA THR A 28 11.82 -0.56 14.40
C THR A 28 11.47 -0.43 12.92
N ILE A 29 10.35 0.18 12.57
CA ILE A 29 9.90 0.30 11.18
C ILE A 29 10.36 1.64 10.60
N ASP A 30 11.11 1.58 9.50
CA ASP A 30 11.66 2.77 8.84
C ASP A 30 10.73 3.33 7.77
N LEU A 31 9.90 2.48 7.17
CA LEU A 31 8.87 2.91 6.21
C LEU A 31 7.63 2.04 6.36
N ILE A 32 6.50 2.67 6.70
CA ILE A 32 5.18 2.06 6.50
C ILE A 32 4.71 2.44 5.10
N LEU A 33 4.55 1.45 4.22
CA LEU A 33 4.05 1.64 2.85
C LEU A 33 2.96 0.61 2.59
N THR A 34 1.71 1.04 2.61
CA THR A 34 0.56 0.13 2.68
C THR A 34 -0.64 0.61 1.88
N ASP A 35 -1.51 -0.33 1.51
CA ASP A 35 -2.70 -0.12 0.67
C ASP A 35 -3.94 -0.73 1.35
N PRO A 36 -4.50 -0.06 2.39
CA PRO A 36 -5.65 -0.57 3.13
C PRO A 36 -6.92 -0.57 2.28
N PRO A 37 -7.97 -1.31 2.70
CA PRO A 37 -9.31 -1.18 2.12
C PRO A 37 -9.82 0.27 2.10
N TYR A 38 -10.48 0.67 0.99
CA TYR A 38 -10.91 2.05 0.79
C TYR A 38 -12.35 2.34 1.24
N ASN A 39 -13.02 1.38 1.87
CA ASN A 39 -14.42 1.49 2.30
C ASN A 39 -15.35 1.88 1.13
N LEU A 40 -15.13 1.31 -0.05
CA LEU A 40 -15.87 1.65 -1.26
C LEU A 40 -17.17 0.86 -1.45
N ALA A 41 -17.56 0.01 -0.50
CA ALA A 41 -18.73 -0.86 -0.60
C ALA A 41 -20.00 -0.10 -1.01
N LYS A 42 -20.25 1.08 -0.44
CA LYS A 42 -21.41 1.93 -0.77
C LYS A 42 -21.37 2.53 -2.19
N TYR A 43 -20.20 2.55 -2.83
CA TYR A 43 -20.03 3.08 -4.18
C TYR A 43 -19.99 1.98 -5.25
N SER A 44 -20.10 0.71 -4.83
CA SER A 44 -20.16 -0.43 -5.76
C SER A 44 -21.42 -0.34 -6.62
N THR A 45 -21.24 -0.49 -7.92
CA THR A 45 -22.35 -0.44 -8.88
C THR A 45 -22.90 -1.82 -9.24
N GLY A 46 -22.45 -2.87 -8.52
CA GLY A 46 -22.83 -4.26 -8.79
C GLY A 46 -22.17 -4.83 -10.06
N ASN A 47 -22.45 -6.10 -10.34
CA ASN A 47 -21.92 -6.80 -11.51
C ASN A 47 -22.49 -6.26 -12.81
N MET A 48 -21.66 -6.15 -13.85
CA MET A 48 -22.07 -5.71 -15.18
C MET A 48 -21.94 -6.85 -16.19
N ARG A 49 -23.03 -7.12 -16.91
CA ARG A 49 -23.05 -8.04 -18.04
C ARG A 49 -23.04 -7.27 -19.36
N PHE A 50 -22.14 -7.64 -20.25
CA PHE A 50 -22.03 -7.05 -21.59
C PHE A 50 -22.26 -8.14 -22.64
N GLY A 51 -23.52 -8.34 -23.05
CA GLY A 51 -23.89 -9.20 -24.14
C GLY A 51 -23.17 -10.58 -24.10
N TRP A 52 -22.29 -10.83 -25.06
CA TRP A 52 -21.54 -12.09 -25.22
C TRP A 52 -20.20 -12.15 -24.43
N ARG A 53 -19.84 -11.12 -23.70
CA ARG A 53 -18.62 -11.14 -22.86
C ARG A 53 -18.92 -11.71 -21.47
N SER A 54 -17.91 -12.31 -20.86
CA SER A 54 -17.98 -12.74 -19.47
C SER A 54 -18.38 -11.58 -18.57
N GLU A 55 -19.19 -11.88 -17.55
CA GLU A 55 -19.61 -10.93 -16.54
C GLU A 55 -18.38 -10.23 -15.92
N ILE A 56 -18.40 -8.90 -15.92
CA ILE A 56 -17.40 -8.15 -15.15
C ILE A 56 -17.89 -8.13 -13.72
N ASN A 57 -17.23 -8.90 -12.88
CA ASN A 57 -17.49 -8.91 -11.47
C ASN A 57 -16.96 -7.61 -10.88
N ASN A 58 -17.85 -6.71 -10.48
CA ASN A 58 -17.60 -5.50 -9.74
C ASN A 58 -17.89 -5.69 -8.23
N ASP A 59 -18.03 -6.95 -7.79
CA ASP A 59 -18.23 -7.21 -6.38
C ASP A 59 -17.07 -6.59 -5.61
N VAL A 60 -17.46 -5.88 -4.57
CA VAL A 60 -16.51 -5.41 -3.55
C VAL A 60 -15.82 -6.63 -2.99
N ALA A 61 -14.52 -6.64 -3.01
CA ALA A 61 -13.76 -7.74 -2.46
C ALA A 61 -14.15 -7.95 -0.99
N LYS A 62 -14.21 -9.18 -0.52
CA LYS A 62 -14.68 -9.51 0.84
C LYS A 62 -13.99 -8.69 1.94
N TRP A 63 -12.72 -8.33 1.72
CA TRP A 63 -11.93 -7.52 2.64
C TRP A 63 -12.33 -6.03 2.68
N ASP A 64 -13.01 -5.51 1.65
CA ASP A 64 -13.50 -4.10 1.61
C ASP A 64 -14.91 -3.95 2.23
N LEU A 65 -15.47 -5.04 2.76
CA LEU A 65 -16.76 -5.05 3.47
C LEU A 65 -16.62 -4.66 4.95
N LYS A 66 -15.43 -4.84 5.55
CA LYS A 66 -15.15 -4.39 6.93
C LYS A 66 -14.72 -2.94 6.87
N GLU A 67 -15.50 -2.07 7.48
CA GLU A 67 -15.18 -0.65 7.57
C GLU A 67 -13.90 -0.45 8.39
N LEU A 68 -12.94 0.25 7.82
CA LEU A 68 -11.65 0.56 8.44
C LEU A 68 -11.65 2.01 8.87
N ASP A 69 -11.31 2.29 10.14
CA ASP A 69 -11.11 3.66 10.63
C ASP A 69 -9.59 3.95 10.76
N PRO A 70 -9.06 5.00 10.13
CA PRO A 70 -7.69 5.48 10.34
C PRO A 70 -7.28 5.62 11.82
N ALA A 71 -8.20 5.95 12.69
CA ALA A 71 -7.95 6.11 14.13
C ALA A 71 -7.39 4.83 14.80
N ASP A 72 -7.77 3.66 14.31
CA ASP A 72 -7.34 2.38 14.86
C ASP A 72 -5.83 2.17 14.72
N PHE A 73 -5.19 2.79 13.73
CA PHE A 73 -3.76 2.62 13.43
C PHE A 73 -2.85 3.63 14.12
N LEU A 74 -3.36 4.77 14.55
CA LEU A 74 -2.55 5.89 15.00
C LEU A 74 -1.55 5.50 16.10
N GLN A 75 -2.02 4.82 17.15
CA GLN A 75 -1.18 4.47 18.30
C GLN A 75 -0.10 3.47 17.92
N GLU A 76 -0.46 2.45 17.13
CA GLU A 76 0.50 1.46 16.66
C GLU A 76 1.55 2.08 15.71
N PHE A 77 1.13 2.94 14.78
CA PHE A 77 2.07 3.64 13.89
C PHE A 77 3.06 4.51 14.68
N LYS A 78 2.58 5.26 15.66
CA LYS A 78 3.46 6.06 16.56
C LYS A 78 4.42 5.18 17.36
N ARG A 79 3.98 4.00 17.77
CA ARG A 79 4.78 3.05 18.54
C ARG A 79 5.89 2.41 17.72
N ILE A 80 5.54 1.84 16.55
CA ILE A 80 6.46 1.03 15.75
C ILE A 80 7.39 1.85 14.86
N LEU A 81 6.97 3.07 14.44
CA LEU A 81 7.74 3.92 13.54
C LEU A 81 9.05 4.35 14.18
N SER A 82 10.16 4.15 13.48
CA SER A 82 11.48 4.63 13.92
C SER A 82 11.54 6.17 13.95
N PRO A 83 12.46 6.77 14.70
CA PRO A 83 12.57 8.25 14.76
C PRO A 83 12.79 8.91 13.40
N THR A 84 13.36 8.20 12.44
CA THR A 84 13.60 8.69 11.07
C THR A 84 12.63 8.10 10.05
N GLY A 85 11.58 7.42 10.51
CA GLY A 85 10.64 6.69 9.67
C GLY A 85 9.63 7.58 8.95
N ASN A 86 9.05 7.01 7.90
CA ASN A 86 8.02 7.62 7.06
C ASN A 86 6.78 6.73 6.97
N ILE A 87 5.63 7.33 6.70
CA ILE A 87 4.35 6.64 6.48
C ILE A 87 3.79 7.06 5.14
N PHE A 88 3.54 6.09 4.25
CA PHE A 88 2.88 6.27 2.97
C PHE A 88 1.70 5.31 2.86
N ILE A 89 0.50 5.86 2.68
CA ILE A 89 -0.75 5.08 2.67
C ILE A 89 -1.51 5.38 1.40
N PHE A 90 -1.69 4.38 0.55
CA PHE A 90 -2.63 4.49 -0.57
C PHE A 90 -4.03 4.70 -0.03
N THR A 91 -4.76 5.61 -0.63
CA THR A 91 -6.10 5.97 -0.16
C THR A 91 -6.98 6.44 -1.30
N SER A 92 -8.27 6.53 -1.03
CA SER A 92 -9.25 7.13 -1.93
C SER A 92 -9.64 8.53 -1.46
N TYR A 93 -10.27 9.27 -2.36
CA TYR A 93 -10.75 10.63 -2.08
C TYR A 93 -11.74 10.72 -0.90
N ASN A 94 -12.51 9.67 -0.65
CA ASN A 94 -13.48 9.63 0.46
C ASN A 94 -12.81 9.41 1.83
N MET A 95 -11.61 8.86 1.88
CA MET A 95 -10.89 8.58 3.12
C MET A 95 -9.82 9.63 3.45
N LEU A 96 -9.38 10.44 2.47
CA LEU A 96 -8.30 11.42 2.67
C LEU A 96 -8.57 12.38 3.84
N GLY A 97 -9.80 12.89 3.93
CA GLY A 97 -10.19 13.80 5.02
C GLY A 97 -10.09 13.14 6.40
N ARG A 98 -10.45 11.87 6.51
CA ARG A 98 -10.37 11.12 7.76
C ARG A 98 -8.91 10.83 8.17
N TRP A 99 -8.04 10.48 7.21
CA TRP A 99 -6.60 10.37 7.47
C TRP A 99 -6.02 11.69 7.96
N HIS A 100 -6.37 12.81 7.32
CA HIS A 100 -5.92 14.15 7.73
C HIS A 100 -6.40 14.49 9.14
N GLU A 101 -7.70 14.35 9.44
CA GLU A 101 -8.29 14.64 10.75
C GLU A 101 -7.57 13.94 11.89
N ILE A 102 -7.17 12.66 11.69
CA ILE A 102 -6.56 11.84 12.74
C ILE A 102 -5.05 12.06 12.86
N PHE A 103 -4.34 12.28 11.74
CA PHE A 103 -2.89 12.22 11.73
C PHE A 103 -2.18 13.59 11.69
N ASP A 104 -2.83 14.65 11.18
CA ASP A 104 -2.18 15.93 10.95
C ASP A 104 -1.61 16.56 12.25
N SER A 105 -2.36 16.49 13.36
CA SER A 105 -1.90 17.03 14.65
C SER A 105 -0.89 16.15 15.39
N GLU A 106 -0.70 14.91 14.95
CA GLU A 106 0.11 13.89 15.64
C GLU A 106 1.51 13.71 15.05
N PHE A 107 1.77 14.33 13.89
CA PHE A 107 3.04 14.31 13.18
C PHE A 107 3.42 15.72 12.71
N ASP A 108 4.70 15.97 12.46
CA ASP A 108 5.16 17.29 12.03
C ASP A 108 4.72 17.67 10.61
N THR A 109 4.41 16.69 9.77
CA THR A 109 4.01 16.93 8.39
C THR A 109 2.97 15.91 7.92
N PHE A 110 1.92 16.42 7.30
CA PHE A 110 0.94 15.68 6.52
C PHE A 110 0.91 16.26 5.10
N GLN A 111 1.19 15.42 4.11
CA GLN A 111 1.08 15.77 2.69
C GLN A 111 0.35 14.65 1.95
N PHE A 112 0.12 14.84 0.65
CA PHE A 112 -0.33 13.78 -0.23
C PHE A 112 0.43 13.79 -1.55
N MET A 113 0.55 12.62 -2.16
CA MET A 113 1.06 12.41 -3.51
C MET A 113 -0.06 11.82 -4.38
N VAL A 114 -0.02 12.14 -5.67
CA VAL A 114 -0.97 11.63 -6.66
C VAL A 114 -0.26 10.61 -7.55
N TRP A 115 -0.79 9.40 -7.64
CA TRP A 115 -0.44 8.46 -8.70
C TRP A 115 -1.46 8.56 -9.83
N HIS A 116 -1.02 9.05 -11.00
CA HIS A 116 -1.81 9.10 -12.22
C HIS A 116 -1.58 7.83 -13.06
N LYS A 117 -2.66 7.15 -13.34
CA LYS A 117 -2.70 5.93 -14.16
C LYS A 117 -2.74 6.32 -15.63
N THR A 118 -1.68 6.05 -16.38
CA THR A 118 -1.64 6.42 -17.82
C THR A 118 -2.60 5.60 -18.69
N ASN A 119 -3.11 4.45 -18.17
CA ASN A 119 -4.06 3.57 -18.83
C ASN A 119 -5.18 3.12 -17.86
N PRO A 120 -5.98 4.06 -17.32
CA PRO A 120 -7.01 3.72 -16.34
C PRO A 120 -8.08 2.78 -16.96
N VAL A 121 -8.78 2.05 -16.09
CA VAL A 121 -9.90 1.22 -16.52
C VAL A 121 -10.97 2.11 -17.18
N PRO A 122 -11.47 1.76 -18.39
CA PRO A 122 -12.46 2.56 -19.10
C PRO A 122 -13.75 2.73 -18.30
N ASN A 123 -14.31 3.94 -18.30
CA ASN A 123 -15.65 4.19 -17.78
C ASN A 123 -16.71 3.85 -18.86
N ILE A 124 -17.25 2.65 -18.76
CA ILE A 124 -18.20 2.13 -19.77
C ILE A 124 -19.53 2.88 -19.72
N ARG A 125 -19.97 3.32 -18.55
CA ARG A 125 -21.23 4.07 -18.39
C ARG A 125 -21.14 5.53 -18.88
N LYS A 126 -19.94 6.07 -19.06
CA LYS A 126 -19.69 7.45 -19.53
C LYS A 126 -20.42 8.52 -18.70
N SER A 127 -20.68 8.26 -17.42
CA SER A 127 -21.48 9.10 -16.52
C SER A 127 -20.65 9.83 -15.47
N SER A 128 -19.32 9.62 -15.46
CA SER A 128 -18.40 10.25 -14.53
C SER A 128 -16.99 10.32 -15.14
N PHE A 129 -16.06 10.97 -14.45
CA PHE A 129 -14.64 10.93 -14.83
C PHE A 129 -14.10 9.50 -14.80
N LEU A 130 -13.02 9.26 -15.55
CA LEU A 130 -12.22 8.05 -15.38
C LEU A 130 -11.54 8.09 -14.00
N ASN A 131 -11.51 6.96 -13.31
CA ASN A 131 -10.75 6.83 -12.08
C ASN A 131 -9.25 6.67 -12.40
N SER A 132 -8.64 7.76 -12.89
CA SER A 132 -7.25 7.79 -13.35
C SER A 132 -6.25 8.16 -12.27
N CYS A 133 -6.69 8.64 -11.10
CA CYS A 133 -5.80 9.04 -10.02
C CYS A 133 -6.09 8.23 -8.76
N GLU A 134 -5.01 7.86 -8.06
CA GLU A 134 -5.07 7.42 -6.66
C GLU A 134 -4.27 8.40 -5.80
N LEU A 135 -4.71 8.59 -4.56
CA LEU A 135 -4.04 9.43 -3.60
C LEU A 135 -3.17 8.58 -2.68
N ILE A 136 -2.06 9.15 -2.25
CA ILE A 136 -1.17 8.52 -1.28
C ILE A 136 -0.92 9.55 -0.18
N VAL A 137 -1.36 9.26 1.02
CA VAL A 137 -1.06 10.07 2.21
C VAL A 137 0.40 9.90 2.57
N CYS A 138 1.08 11.00 2.88
CA CYS A 138 2.50 11.05 3.18
C CYS A 138 2.69 11.76 4.52
N ILE A 139 3.24 11.06 5.53
CA ILE A 139 3.32 11.53 6.91
C ILE A 139 4.71 11.27 7.47
N TRP A 140 5.28 12.23 8.20
CA TRP A 140 6.57 12.09 8.87
C TRP A 140 6.80 13.13 9.95
N ASN A 141 7.81 12.88 10.78
CA ASN A 141 8.34 13.84 11.74
C ASN A 141 9.64 14.48 11.23
N LYS A 142 10.05 15.59 11.82
CA LYS A 142 11.36 16.23 11.56
C LYS A 142 12.49 15.22 11.75
N GLY A 143 13.47 15.25 10.84
CA GLY A 143 14.58 14.31 10.86
C GLY A 143 14.34 12.99 10.15
N HIS A 144 13.18 12.84 9.49
CA HIS A 144 12.85 11.67 8.68
C HIS A 144 13.88 11.41 7.56
N THR A 145 13.94 10.19 7.09
CA THR A 145 14.77 9.82 5.94
C THR A 145 14.15 10.35 4.66
N TRP A 146 14.90 11.19 3.93
CA TRP A 146 14.46 11.75 2.66
C TRP A 146 15.61 11.81 1.65
N ASN A 147 15.56 10.97 0.64
CA ASN A 147 16.61 10.90 -0.40
C ASN A 147 16.27 11.85 -1.54
N PHE A 148 16.51 13.15 -1.31
CA PHE A 148 16.29 14.20 -2.30
C PHE A 148 17.26 14.03 -3.47
N SER A 149 16.76 13.98 -4.71
CA SER A 149 17.57 13.94 -5.93
C SER A 149 17.64 15.32 -6.59
N LYS A 150 16.68 15.66 -7.42
CA LYS A 150 16.62 16.93 -8.16
C LYS A 150 15.20 17.51 -8.05
N GLN A 151 15.07 18.82 -8.11
CA GLN A 151 13.79 19.52 -7.98
C GLN A 151 12.70 18.97 -8.93
N ASN A 152 13.04 18.70 -10.17
CA ASN A 152 12.11 18.18 -11.18
C ASN A 152 11.76 16.67 -11.01
N GLU A 153 12.39 15.97 -10.08
CA GLU A 153 12.09 14.58 -9.74
C GLU A 153 11.33 14.45 -8.41
N MET A 154 11.19 15.56 -7.67
CA MET A 154 10.58 15.61 -6.34
C MET A 154 9.15 16.16 -6.35
N HIS A 155 8.45 15.96 -7.45
CA HIS A 155 7.03 16.29 -7.51
C HIS A 155 6.20 15.30 -6.70
N ASN A 156 5.17 15.80 -6.02
CA ASN A 156 4.17 14.94 -5.36
C ASN A 156 3.17 14.32 -6.36
N PHE A 157 3.67 13.96 -7.53
CA PHE A 157 2.93 13.41 -8.65
C PHE A 157 3.78 12.36 -9.37
N VAL A 158 3.22 11.17 -9.58
CA VAL A 158 3.89 10.09 -10.30
C VAL A 158 2.95 9.51 -11.35
N GLU A 159 3.48 9.23 -12.54
CA GLU A 159 2.75 8.59 -13.63
C GLU A 159 3.27 7.19 -13.88
N SER A 160 2.34 6.25 -14.02
CA SER A 160 2.66 4.91 -14.49
C SER A 160 1.40 4.21 -15.01
N PRO A 161 1.53 3.18 -15.85
CA PRO A 161 0.41 2.30 -16.13
C PRO A 161 -0.02 1.54 -14.86
N ILE A 162 -1.27 1.07 -14.85
CA ILE A 162 -1.70 0.07 -13.89
C ILE A 162 -0.93 -1.23 -14.11
N CYS A 163 -0.85 -2.05 -13.07
CA CYS A 163 -0.17 -3.35 -13.15
C CYS A 163 -0.76 -4.24 -14.25
N MET A 164 0.06 -4.62 -15.23
CA MET A 164 -0.34 -5.38 -16.43
C MET A 164 0.70 -6.44 -16.82
N GLY A 165 0.32 -7.29 -17.78
CA GLY A 165 1.23 -8.25 -18.41
C GLY A 165 1.80 -9.26 -17.41
N VAL A 166 3.11 -9.44 -17.46
CA VAL A 166 3.85 -10.40 -16.63
C VAL A 166 3.93 -9.99 -15.15
N GLU A 167 3.82 -8.71 -14.87
CA GLU A 167 3.85 -8.19 -13.50
C GLU A 167 2.57 -8.54 -12.74
N ARG A 168 1.43 -8.60 -13.45
CA ARG A 168 0.14 -8.89 -12.84
C ARG A 168 -0.02 -10.39 -12.62
N LEU A 169 -0.23 -10.79 -11.36
CA LEU A 169 -0.55 -12.17 -11.04
C LEU A 169 -1.89 -12.59 -11.64
N LYS A 170 -1.89 -13.77 -12.27
CA LYS A 170 -3.08 -14.35 -12.89
C LYS A 170 -3.92 -15.13 -11.89
N LEU A 171 -3.27 -15.81 -10.94
CA LEU A 171 -3.87 -16.68 -9.92
C LEU A 171 -3.08 -16.59 -8.59
N PRO A 172 -3.76 -16.21 -7.49
CA PRO A 172 -5.08 -15.58 -7.46
C PRO A 172 -5.07 -14.21 -8.15
N LYS A 173 -6.17 -13.84 -8.80
CA LYS A 173 -6.28 -12.52 -9.43
C LYS A 173 -6.49 -11.47 -8.36
N HIS A 174 -5.49 -10.64 -8.11
CA HIS A 174 -5.65 -9.49 -7.23
C HIS A 174 -6.25 -8.30 -8.01
N PRO A 175 -7.39 -7.74 -7.61
CA PRO A 175 -8.09 -6.70 -8.39
C PRO A 175 -7.31 -5.39 -8.46
N THR A 176 -6.63 -5.00 -7.39
CA THR A 176 -5.98 -3.69 -7.18
C THR A 176 -4.46 -3.80 -6.98
N GLN A 177 -3.80 -4.81 -7.57
CA GLN A 177 -2.35 -4.97 -7.45
C GLN A 177 -1.62 -3.67 -7.87
N LYS A 178 -0.77 -3.15 -6.97
CA LYS A 178 -0.01 -1.91 -7.23
C LYS A 178 1.22 -2.18 -8.11
N PRO A 179 1.56 -1.27 -9.05
CA PRO A 179 2.76 -1.38 -9.88
C PRO A 179 4.03 -1.25 -9.06
N ILE A 180 5.00 -2.14 -9.32
CA ILE A 180 6.30 -2.13 -8.65
C ILE A 180 7.05 -0.80 -8.89
N SER A 181 6.85 -0.16 -10.03
CA SER A 181 7.49 1.12 -10.36
C SER A 181 7.10 2.24 -9.38
N VAL A 182 5.83 2.36 -9.03
CA VAL A 182 5.33 3.35 -8.06
C VAL A 182 5.87 3.05 -6.67
N LEU A 183 5.81 1.78 -6.25
CA LEU A 183 6.31 1.35 -4.94
C LEU A 183 7.82 1.60 -4.81
N LYS A 184 8.60 1.28 -5.85
CA LYS A 184 10.04 1.57 -5.88
C LYS A 184 10.35 3.06 -5.79
N HIS A 185 9.56 3.92 -6.44
CA HIS A 185 9.74 5.36 -6.35
C HIS A 185 9.63 5.81 -4.90
N ILE A 186 8.57 5.41 -4.19
CA ILE A 186 8.37 5.75 -2.78
C ILE A 186 9.47 5.17 -1.89
N ILE A 187 9.81 3.89 -2.04
CA ILE A 187 10.82 3.22 -1.22
C ILE A 187 12.19 3.88 -1.38
N LYS A 188 12.59 4.23 -2.61
CA LYS A 188 13.85 4.95 -2.87
C LYS A 188 13.89 6.31 -2.18
N LEU A 189 12.77 7.03 -2.21
CA LEU A 189 12.67 8.36 -1.64
C LEU A 189 12.71 8.33 -0.11
N ALA A 190 11.96 7.41 0.51
CA ALA A 190 11.59 7.43 1.91
C ALA A 190 12.33 6.40 2.78
N SER A 191 13.31 5.69 2.25
CA SER A 191 14.10 4.69 3.00
C SER A 191 15.51 4.55 2.48
N ARG A 192 16.40 3.96 3.30
CA ARG A 192 17.78 3.60 2.98
C ARG A 192 17.89 2.10 2.71
N GLU A 193 19.02 1.66 2.17
CA GLU A 193 19.34 0.24 2.11
C GLU A 193 19.34 -0.38 3.50
N ARG A 194 18.84 -1.61 3.62
CA ARG A 194 18.65 -2.37 4.86
C ARG A 194 17.59 -1.83 5.81
N ASP A 195 16.94 -0.70 5.53
CA ASP A 195 15.77 -0.24 6.27
C ASP A 195 14.61 -1.25 6.17
N ILE A 196 13.73 -1.26 7.17
CA ILE A 196 12.58 -2.15 7.23
C ILE A 196 11.35 -1.45 6.66
N VAL A 197 10.81 -2.01 5.60
CA VAL A 197 9.53 -1.61 4.99
C VAL A 197 8.43 -2.54 5.51
N LEU A 198 7.37 -1.95 6.06
CA LEU A 198 6.17 -2.65 6.51
C LEU A 198 5.02 -2.40 5.54
N ASP A 199 4.36 -3.49 5.12
CA ASP A 199 3.05 -3.46 4.46
C ASP A 199 2.09 -4.38 5.20
N MET A 200 1.12 -3.79 5.91
CA MET A 200 0.18 -4.54 6.74
C MET A 200 -1.06 -5.03 5.98
N PHE A 201 -1.17 -4.69 4.70
CA PHE A 201 -2.18 -5.17 3.75
C PHE A 201 -1.49 -5.65 2.47
N MET A 202 -0.48 -6.53 2.62
CA MET A 202 0.47 -6.81 1.55
C MET A 202 -0.13 -7.46 0.30
N GLY A 203 -1.31 -8.06 0.39
CA GLY A 203 -1.91 -8.81 -0.70
C GLY A 203 -0.94 -9.84 -1.27
N VAL A 204 -0.60 -9.68 -2.54
CA VAL A 204 0.37 -10.53 -3.24
C VAL A 204 1.82 -10.01 -3.15
N ALA A 205 2.15 -9.25 -2.12
CA ALA A 205 3.48 -8.73 -1.79
C ALA A 205 4.17 -7.87 -2.88
N SER A 206 3.43 -6.99 -3.55
CA SER A 206 4.07 -6.07 -4.52
C SER A 206 5.08 -5.13 -3.85
N THR A 207 4.75 -4.62 -2.66
CA THR A 207 5.64 -3.82 -1.82
C THR A 207 6.89 -4.61 -1.41
N GLY A 208 6.73 -5.88 -1.03
CA GLY A 208 7.84 -6.76 -0.66
C GLY A 208 8.82 -7.01 -1.81
N VAL A 209 8.29 -7.27 -3.01
CA VAL A 209 9.10 -7.41 -4.22
C VAL A 209 9.89 -6.13 -4.50
N ALA A 210 9.23 -4.96 -4.43
CA ALA A 210 9.87 -3.67 -4.65
C ALA A 210 10.97 -3.40 -3.60
N ALA A 211 10.71 -3.69 -2.32
CA ALA A 211 11.64 -3.52 -1.22
C ALA A 211 12.90 -4.39 -1.40
N ARG A 212 12.73 -5.68 -1.68
CA ARG A 212 13.85 -6.60 -1.91
C ARG A 212 14.71 -6.23 -3.11
N GLN A 213 14.08 -5.84 -4.23
CA GLN A 213 14.81 -5.36 -5.42
C GLN A 213 15.62 -4.08 -5.17
N LEU A 214 15.39 -3.42 -4.06
CA LEU A 214 16.11 -2.22 -3.62
C LEU A 214 16.98 -2.46 -2.38
N ASN A 215 17.23 -3.70 -1.99
CA ASN A 215 18.00 -4.09 -0.81
C ASN A 215 17.40 -3.59 0.52
N ARG A 216 16.08 -3.45 0.62
CA ARG A 216 15.37 -3.20 1.87
C ARG A 216 14.89 -4.51 2.49
N ARG A 217 14.81 -4.55 3.81
CA ARG A 217 14.14 -5.63 4.53
C ARG A 217 12.63 -5.40 4.45
N PHE A 218 11.84 -6.46 4.53
CA PHE A 218 10.40 -6.35 4.38
C PHE A 218 9.65 -7.16 5.44
N ILE A 219 8.60 -6.57 5.99
CA ILE A 219 7.59 -7.28 6.79
C ILE A 219 6.25 -7.07 6.09
N GLY A 220 5.56 -8.17 5.78
CA GLY A 220 4.24 -8.14 5.16
C GLY A 220 3.23 -8.91 5.99
N ILE A 221 2.03 -8.37 6.15
CA ILE A 221 0.91 -9.02 6.83
C ILE A 221 -0.24 -9.17 5.84
N GLU A 222 -0.88 -10.34 5.82
CA GLU A 222 -2.02 -10.64 4.96
C GLU A 222 -2.99 -11.58 5.68
N ILE A 223 -4.26 -11.24 5.66
CA ILE A 223 -5.31 -12.01 6.31
C ILE A 223 -5.90 -13.09 5.40
N ASP A 224 -5.88 -12.87 4.08
CA ASP A 224 -6.39 -13.82 3.09
C ASP A 224 -5.34 -14.91 2.81
N GLU A 225 -5.70 -16.17 3.05
CA GLU A 225 -4.79 -17.31 2.91
C GLU A 225 -4.31 -17.51 1.46
N ASP A 226 -5.14 -17.25 0.46
CA ASP A 226 -4.77 -17.44 -0.94
C ASP A 226 -3.78 -16.36 -1.39
N TYR A 227 -3.99 -15.10 -0.97
CA TYR A 227 -3.04 -14.03 -1.22
C TYR A 227 -1.73 -14.24 -0.44
N TYR A 228 -1.81 -14.69 0.81
CA TYR A 228 -0.63 -15.03 1.60
C TYR A 228 0.23 -16.10 0.90
N LYS A 229 -0.36 -17.23 0.50
CA LYS A 229 0.33 -18.30 -0.24
C LYS A 229 0.93 -17.84 -1.57
N ALA A 230 0.22 -16.95 -2.26
CA ALA A 230 0.73 -16.35 -3.50
C ALA A 230 1.92 -15.41 -3.24
N SER A 231 1.88 -14.66 -2.14
CA SER A 231 2.98 -13.78 -1.73
C SER A 231 4.24 -14.57 -1.39
N GLU A 232 4.13 -15.70 -0.68
CA GLU A 232 5.27 -16.58 -0.38
C GLU A 232 5.97 -17.04 -1.66
N LYS A 233 5.21 -17.58 -2.62
CA LYS A 233 5.76 -18.03 -3.91
C LYS A 233 6.44 -16.89 -4.67
N ARG A 234 5.83 -15.70 -4.66
CA ARG A 234 6.35 -14.53 -5.36
C ARG A 234 7.64 -14.03 -4.73
N MET A 235 7.71 -14.01 -3.41
CA MET A 235 8.88 -13.55 -2.67
C MET A 235 10.07 -14.51 -2.76
N LEU A 236 9.85 -15.79 -2.99
CA LEU A 236 10.92 -16.76 -3.27
C LEU A 236 11.60 -16.53 -4.63
N GLY A 237 10.89 -15.95 -5.60
CA GLY A 237 11.38 -15.69 -6.96
C GLY A 237 12.10 -14.36 -7.17
N VAL A 238 12.37 -13.61 -6.11
CA VAL A 238 12.97 -12.25 -6.16
C VAL A 238 14.44 -12.26 -5.76
#